data_a846018af52f1fa8bee593d8934377f1
#
_entry.id   a846018af52f1fa8bee593d8934377f1
#
_cell.length_a   1.000
_cell.length_b   1.000
_cell.length_c   1.000
_cell.angle_alpha   90.00
_cell.angle_beta   90.00
_cell.angle_gamma   90.00
#
_symmetry.space_group_name_H-M   'P 1'
#
loop_
_entity.id
_entity.type
_entity.pdbx_description
1 polymer ?
#
loop_
_entity_poly.entity_id
_entity_poly.type
_entity_poly.pdbx_seq_one_letter_code
_entity_poly.pdbx_strand_id
1 'polypeptide(L)'
;MHLDEPHRHGEPLSRDGSLERLSSTRFDVIVVGGGINGAVSALSLSAHGLKVGLVEADDFASGTSQESSNMIWGGFKYLESYDIRLVAGLCRSRNRLAAAYPTRILETRFMAVLEQGASFAPWFAALGANVYWGLGRLRTIRPRHRSKSTIHRLEPAVATAGIRGGIEYSDYLLADNDSRFVSELVIDAERHGAVVANYVKLESAELGTGVWNLALRDRSTGSTFEASAQVLVNAAGPLVSNVGT
;
A
#
# COMPACT_ATOMS: atom_id res chain seq x y z
N MET A 1 21.71 -1.31 -38.96
CA MET A 1 20.25 -1.11 -39.02
C MET A 1 19.64 -2.22 -38.15
N HIS A 2 19.67 -2.02 -36.81
CA HIS A 2 19.02 -2.94 -35.88
C HIS A 2 17.53 -2.61 -35.91
N LEU A 3 16.74 -3.54 -36.35
CA LEU A 3 15.30 -3.47 -36.30
C LEU A 3 14.91 -3.67 -34.82
N ASP A 4 14.28 -2.65 -34.22
CA ASP A 4 13.59 -2.77 -32.95
C ASP A 4 12.60 -3.94 -33.02
N GLU A 5 12.94 -5.07 -32.43
CA GLU A 5 11.95 -6.11 -32.15
C GLU A 5 10.98 -5.54 -31.10
N PRO A 6 9.68 -5.52 -31.38
CA PRO A 6 8.72 -5.10 -30.38
C PRO A 6 8.78 -6.09 -29.22
N HIS A 7 9.22 -5.63 -28.05
CA HIS A 7 9.14 -6.43 -26.84
C HIS A 7 7.72 -6.99 -26.70
N ARG A 8 7.62 -8.30 -26.62
CA ARG A 8 6.35 -8.98 -26.32
C ARG A 8 5.89 -8.48 -24.94
N HIS A 9 4.71 -7.92 -24.88
CA HIS A 9 4.07 -7.57 -23.62
C HIS A 9 4.15 -8.78 -22.68
N GLY A 10 4.87 -8.68 -21.57
CA GLY A 10 4.92 -9.71 -20.53
C GLY A 10 6.29 -10.23 -20.11
N GLU A 11 7.40 -9.91 -20.81
CA GLU A 11 8.73 -10.27 -20.32
C GLU A 11 9.34 -9.13 -19.51
N PRO A 12 9.80 -9.39 -18.25
CA PRO A 12 10.45 -8.35 -17.44
C PRO A 12 11.75 -7.89 -18.12
N LEU A 13 11.98 -6.58 -18.09
CA LEU A 13 13.21 -6.00 -18.59
C LEU A 13 14.37 -6.33 -17.63
N SER A 14 15.58 -6.46 -18.19
CA SER A 14 16.77 -6.37 -17.34
C SER A 14 16.85 -4.95 -16.75
N ARG A 15 17.54 -4.80 -15.62
CA ARG A 15 17.73 -3.47 -15.02
C ARG A 15 18.33 -2.45 -16.01
N ASP A 16 19.36 -2.88 -16.77
CA ASP A 16 19.99 -2.04 -17.79
C ASP A 16 19.00 -1.65 -18.89
N GLY A 17 18.16 -2.59 -19.33
CA GLY A 17 17.10 -2.32 -20.29
C GLY A 17 16.04 -1.34 -19.75
N SER A 18 15.75 -1.40 -18.44
CA SER A 18 14.86 -0.41 -17.80
C SER A 18 15.48 0.99 -17.80
N LEU A 19 16.78 1.12 -17.47
CA LEU A 19 17.49 2.41 -17.49
C LEU A 19 17.57 3.00 -18.90
N GLU A 20 17.87 2.18 -19.89
CA GLU A 20 17.88 2.59 -21.30
C GLU A 20 16.52 3.09 -21.76
N ARG A 21 15.45 2.37 -21.40
CA ARG A 21 14.08 2.79 -21.72
C ARG A 21 13.65 4.05 -20.99
N LEU A 22 14.04 4.19 -19.71
CA LEU A 22 13.75 5.42 -18.96
C LEU A 22 14.37 6.65 -19.62
N SER A 23 15.58 6.53 -20.20
CA SER A 23 16.26 7.63 -20.86
C SER A 23 15.80 7.90 -22.30
N SER A 24 15.32 6.89 -23.01
CA SER A 24 14.98 7.00 -24.42
C SER A 24 13.50 7.19 -24.72
N THR A 25 12.62 6.92 -23.76
CA THR A 25 11.17 6.98 -23.93
C THR A 25 10.59 8.28 -23.36
N ARG A 26 9.68 8.91 -24.10
CA ARG A 26 8.79 9.92 -23.52
C ARG A 26 7.59 9.24 -22.90
N PHE A 27 7.44 9.37 -21.59
CA PHE A 27 6.35 8.76 -20.82
C PHE A 27 5.12 9.65 -20.78
N ASP A 28 3.95 9.02 -20.61
CA ASP A 28 2.75 9.75 -20.22
C ASP A 28 2.85 10.13 -18.75
N VAL A 29 3.35 9.21 -17.91
CA VAL A 29 3.52 9.42 -16.47
C VAL A 29 4.83 8.83 -15.96
N ILE A 30 5.58 9.59 -15.18
CA ILE A 30 6.63 9.04 -14.31
C ILE A 30 6.17 9.15 -12.86
N VAL A 31 6.24 8.03 -12.15
CA VAL A 31 5.94 7.90 -10.72
C VAL A 31 7.26 7.83 -9.96
N VAL A 32 7.43 8.68 -8.96
CA VAL A 32 8.61 8.73 -8.09
C VAL A 32 8.24 8.18 -6.71
N GLY A 33 8.90 7.10 -6.32
CA GLY A 33 8.67 6.38 -5.07
C GLY A 33 8.00 5.03 -5.30
N GLY A 34 8.71 3.96 -4.93
CA GLY A 34 8.31 2.55 -5.11
C GLY A 34 7.65 1.91 -3.88
N GLY A 35 7.05 2.71 -3.00
CA GLY A 35 6.17 2.24 -1.92
C GLY A 35 4.78 1.84 -2.43
N ILE A 36 3.85 1.51 -1.51
CA ILE A 36 2.50 1.04 -1.87
C ILE A 36 1.76 2.01 -2.79
N ASN A 37 1.84 3.33 -2.54
CA ASN A 37 1.14 4.32 -3.35
C ASN A 37 1.70 4.40 -4.77
N GLY A 38 3.03 4.37 -4.93
CA GLY A 38 3.67 4.39 -6.24
C GLY A 38 3.42 3.11 -7.03
N ALA A 39 3.54 1.95 -6.39
CA ALA A 39 3.26 0.65 -7.01
C ALA A 39 1.82 0.54 -7.53
N VAL A 40 0.83 0.92 -6.69
CA VAL A 40 -0.59 0.93 -7.10
C VAL A 40 -0.84 1.93 -8.22
N SER A 41 -0.21 3.13 -8.17
CA SER A 41 -0.34 4.13 -9.22
C SER A 41 0.24 3.63 -10.55
N ALA A 42 1.44 3.06 -10.51
CA ALA A 42 2.09 2.52 -11.70
C ALA A 42 1.27 1.38 -12.32
N LEU A 43 0.82 0.43 -11.50
CA LEU A 43 -0.04 -0.68 -11.96
C LEU A 43 -1.34 -0.16 -12.56
N SER A 44 -2.03 0.73 -11.86
CA SER A 44 -3.32 1.23 -12.34
C SER A 44 -3.19 1.97 -13.66
N LEU A 45 -2.18 2.84 -13.80
CA LEU A 45 -1.95 3.63 -15.01
C LEU A 45 -1.52 2.76 -16.19
N SER A 46 -0.59 1.81 -15.97
CA SER A 46 -0.15 0.90 -17.03
C SER A 46 -1.25 -0.06 -17.49
N ALA A 47 -2.07 -0.56 -16.57
CA ALA A 47 -3.23 -1.40 -16.90
C ALA A 47 -4.29 -0.63 -17.73
N HIS A 48 -4.29 0.71 -17.70
CA HIS A 48 -5.11 1.55 -18.59
C HIS A 48 -4.40 1.93 -19.90
N GLY A 49 -3.24 1.34 -20.20
CA GLY A 49 -2.52 1.52 -21.46
C GLY A 49 -1.65 2.76 -21.54
N LEU A 50 -1.40 3.46 -20.42
CA LEU A 50 -0.48 4.59 -20.38
C LEU A 50 0.97 4.09 -20.37
N LYS A 51 1.88 4.88 -20.97
CA LYS A 51 3.34 4.66 -20.87
C LYS A 51 3.81 5.18 -19.53
N VAL A 52 4.11 4.25 -18.59
CA VAL A 52 4.45 4.57 -17.21
C VAL A 52 5.89 4.22 -16.91
N GLY A 53 6.63 5.17 -16.30
CA GLY A 53 7.90 4.92 -15.62
C GLY A 53 7.68 4.91 -14.10
N LEU A 54 8.30 3.99 -13.37
CA LEU A 54 8.35 3.97 -11.91
C LEU A 54 9.81 3.94 -11.47
N VAL A 55 10.23 4.95 -10.71
CA VAL A 55 11.58 5.03 -10.15
C VAL A 55 11.55 5.06 -8.63
N GLU A 56 12.46 4.31 -8.00
CA GLU A 56 12.64 4.24 -6.56
C GLU A 56 14.13 4.45 -6.20
N ALA A 57 14.38 5.32 -5.23
CA ALA A 57 15.73 5.67 -4.83
C ALA A 57 16.48 4.54 -4.11
N ASP A 58 15.77 3.73 -3.36
CA ASP A 58 16.29 2.56 -2.65
C ASP A 58 15.69 1.27 -3.25
N ASP A 59 15.39 0.27 -2.45
CA ASP A 59 14.65 -0.88 -2.94
C ASP A 59 13.14 -0.63 -2.88
N PHE A 60 12.37 -1.36 -3.70
CA PHE A 60 10.91 -1.27 -3.65
C PHE A 60 10.40 -1.63 -2.25
N ALA A 61 9.46 -0.83 -1.76
CA ALA A 61 8.89 -0.96 -0.42
C ALA A 61 9.84 -0.75 0.76
N SER A 62 11.07 -0.30 0.57
CA SER A 62 12.09 -0.17 1.62
C SER A 62 11.77 0.88 2.69
N GLY A 63 10.84 1.79 2.44
CA GLY A 63 10.39 2.81 3.39
C GLY A 63 9.25 2.36 4.30
N THR A 64 8.29 3.25 4.55
CA THR A 64 7.12 3.01 5.42
C THR A 64 6.32 1.74 5.04
N SER A 65 6.37 1.33 3.77
CA SER A 65 5.63 0.15 3.31
C SER A 65 6.13 -1.18 3.89
N GLN A 66 7.37 -1.28 4.37
CA GLN A 66 7.84 -2.48 5.08
C GLN A 66 7.66 -2.39 6.61
N GLU A 67 7.46 -1.18 7.15
CA GLU A 67 7.39 -0.89 8.58
C GLU A 67 5.94 -0.86 9.10
N SER A 68 5.02 -1.52 8.40
CA SER A 68 3.61 -1.50 8.75
C SER A 68 3.22 -2.71 9.61
N SER A 69 2.00 -2.69 10.14
CA SER A 69 1.42 -3.81 10.90
C SER A 69 0.86 -4.93 10.01
N ASN A 70 1.02 -4.88 8.70
CA ASN A 70 0.44 -5.78 7.70
C ASN A 70 -1.10 -5.83 7.72
N MET A 71 -1.76 -4.90 8.41
CA MET A 71 -3.21 -4.87 8.52
C MET A 71 -3.86 -4.17 7.34
N ILE A 72 -4.82 -4.85 6.72
CA ILE A 72 -5.77 -4.24 5.79
C ILE A 72 -7.00 -3.84 6.62
N TRP A 73 -6.95 -2.63 7.13
CA TRP A 73 -7.81 -2.16 8.21
C TRP A 73 -9.05 -1.42 7.69
N GLY A 74 -10.21 -1.72 8.25
CA GLY A 74 -11.47 -1.03 7.95
C GLY A 74 -11.72 0.22 8.79
N GLY A 75 -10.79 0.62 9.66
CA GLY A 75 -10.89 1.87 10.40
C GLY A 75 -11.71 1.80 11.69
N PHE A 76 -11.75 0.67 12.38
CA PHE A 76 -12.51 0.47 13.61
C PHE A 76 -12.32 1.59 14.65
N LYS A 77 -11.08 2.09 14.85
CA LYS A 77 -10.77 3.16 15.78
C LYS A 77 -11.46 4.50 15.44
N TYR A 78 -11.72 4.78 14.16
CA TYR A 78 -12.39 6.02 13.76
C TYR A 78 -13.87 6.07 14.11
N LEU A 79 -14.46 4.97 14.61
CA LEU A 79 -15.79 5.01 15.22
C LEU A 79 -15.83 5.83 16.51
N GLU A 80 -14.69 5.97 17.21
CA GLU A 80 -14.58 6.81 18.41
C GLU A 80 -14.77 8.30 18.08
N SER A 81 -14.40 8.72 16.87
CA SER A 81 -14.62 10.08 16.36
C SER A 81 -15.93 10.24 15.59
N TYR A 82 -16.79 9.21 15.58
CA TYR A 82 -18.09 9.18 14.88
C TYR A 82 -18.01 9.39 13.36
N ASP A 83 -16.85 9.15 12.75
CA ASP A 83 -16.70 9.28 11.29
C ASP A 83 -17.20 8.03 10.56
N ILE A 84 -18.50 7.83 10.62
CA ILE A 84 -19.20 6.67 10.03
C ILE A 84 -18.97 6.61 8.51
N ARG A 85 -18.87 7.76 7.85
CA ARG A 85 -18.70 7.85 6.41
C ARG A 85 -17.34 7.33 5.98
N LEU A 86 -16.29 7.73 6.68
CA LEU A 86 -14.92 7.27 6.48
C LEU A 86 -14.85 5.75 6.70
N VAL A 87 -15.36 5.27 7.84
CA VAL A 87 -15.34 3.84 8.19
C VAL A 87 -16.07 3.00 7.14
N ALA A 88 -17.24 3.44 6.68
CA ALA A 88 -17.96 2.74 5.61
C ALA A 88 -17.17 2.72 4.28
N GLY A 89 -16.44 3.78 3.97
CA GLY A 89 -15.53 3.87 2.83
C GLY A 89 -14.38 2.88 2.95
N LEU A 90 -13.67 2.91 4.09
CA LEU A 90 -12.53 2.03 4.39
C LEU A 90 -12.95 0.54 4.38
N CYS A 91 -14.07 0.20 5.01
CA CYS A 91 -14.61 -1.16 4.98
C CYS A 91 -14.91 -1.65 3.56
N ARG A 92 -15.46 -0.78 2.69
CA ARG A 92 -15.69 -1.13 1.27
C ARG A 92 -14.39 -1.39 0.52
N SER A 93 -13.39 -0.52 0.69
CA SER A 93 -12.08 -0.66 0.06
C SER A 93 -11.38 -1.93 0.53
N ARG A 94 -11.33 -2.16 1.84
CA ARG A 94 -10.83 -3.39 2.46
C ARG A 94 -11.48 -4.65 1.88
N ASN A 95 -12.81 -4.67 1.79
CA ASN A 95 -13.54 -5.83 1.29
C ASN A 95 -13.29 -6.08 -0.20
N ARG A 96 -13.11 -5.02 -1.00
CA ARG A 96 -12.74 -5.13 -2.43
C ARG A 96 -11.33 -5.70 -2.57
N LEU A 97 -10.40 -5.20 -1.78
CA LEU A 97 -9.02 -5.65 -1.81
C LEU A 97 -8.91 -7.12 -1.41
N ALA A 98 -9.60 -7.54 -0.33
CA ALA A 98 -9.65 -8.94 0.11
C ALA A 98 -10.29 -9.86 -0.95
N ALA A 99 -11.27 -9.37 -1.69
CA ALA A 99 -11.87 -10.13 -2.79
C ALA A 99 -10.97 -10.23 -4.02
N ALA A 100 -10.15 -9.20 -4.29
CA ALA A 100 -9.20 -9.20 -5.40
C ALA A 100 -7.96 -10.09 -5.13
N TYR A 101 -7.54 -10.19 -3.86
CA TYR A 101 -6.34 -10.92 -3.45
C TYR A 101 -6.65 -11.96 -2.35
N PRO A 102 -7.52 -12.96 -2.61
CA PRO A 102 -8.04 -13.86 -1.57
C PRO A 102 -6.97 -14.78 -0.97
N THR A 103 -5.85 -15.02 -1.65
CA THR A 103 -4.73 -15.82 -1.16
C THR A 103 -3.68 -15.01 -0.41
N ARG A 104 -3.73 -13.67 -0.51
CA ARG A 104 -2.78 -12.75 0.12
C ARG A 104 -3.37 -12.03 1.31
N ILE A 105 -4.67 -11.83 1.33
CA ILE A 105 -5.38 -11.03 2.33
C ILE A 105 -6.34 -11.96 3.07
N LEU A 106 -5.97 -12.32 4.30
CA LEU A 106 -6.67 -13.31 5.11
C LEU A 106 -7.45 -12.63 6.23
N GLU A 107 -8.70 -13.06 6.41
CA GLU A 107 -9.47 -12.64 7.57
C GLU A 107 -8.81 -13.12 8.86
N THR A 108 -8.58 -12.21 9.78
CA THR A 108 -7.90 -12.46 11.06
C THR A 108 -8.72 -11.91 12.20
N ARG A 109 -8.76 -12.64 13.30
CA ARG A 109 -9.45 -12.24 14.54
C ARG A 109 -8.52 -11.37 15.39
N PHE A 110 -9.04 -10.25 15.84
CA PHE A 110 -8.37 -9.31 16.74
C PHE A 110 -9.12 -9.25 18.06
N MET A 111 -8.38 -9.10 19.15
CA MET A 111 -8.91 -8.90 20.48
C MET A 111 -8.61 -7.49 20.96
N ALA A 112 -9.61 -6.64 21.01
CA ALA A 112 -9.52 -5.33 21.65
C ALA A 112 -9.81 -5.51 23.14
N VAL A 113 -8.79 -5.37 23.98
CA VAL A 113 -8.89 -5.50 25.43
C VAL A 113 -9.38 -4.18 26.03
N LEU A 114 -10.35 -4.23 26.95
CA LEU A 114 -10.92 -3.09 27.61
C LEU A 114 -10.39 -2.99 29.06
N GLU A 115 -9.56 -2.01 29.32
CA GLU A 115 -9.00 -1.74 30.64
C GLU A 115 -10.05 -1.13 31.59
N GLN A 116 -9.79 -1.18 32.90
CA GLN A 116 -10.71 -0.64 33.91
C GLN A 116 -10.92 0.88 33.78
N GLY A 117 -9.93 1.61 33.26
CA GLY A 117 -9.99 3.05 32.97
C GLY A 117 -10.51 3.42 31.59
N ALA A 118 -10.94 2.45 30.78
CA ALA A 118 -11.43 2.73 29.43
C ALA A 118 -12.67 3.66 29.45
N SER A 119 -12.68 4.63 28.55
CA SER A 119 -13.76 5.64 28.42
C SER A 119 -15.13 5.03 28.12
N PHE A 120 -15.17 3.81 27.59
CA PHE A 120 -16.39 3.15 27.18
C PHE A 120 -16.71 1.90 27.99
N ALA A 121 -17.99 1.71 28.28
CA ALA A 121 -18.47 0.47 28.86
C ALA A 121 -18.35 -0.69 27.86
N PRO A 122 -18.13 -1.96 28.31
CA PRO A 122 -17.98 -3.09 27.40
C PRO A 122 -19.15 -3.32 26.46
N TRP A 123 -20.38 -3.03 26.89
CA TRP A 123 -21.57 -3.13 26.04
C TRP A 123 -21.57 -2.10 24.90
N PHE A 124 -21.06 -0.88 25.16
CA PHE A 124 -20.95 0.17 24.16
C PHE A 124 -19.89 -0.16 23.12
N ALA A 125 -18.74 -0.70 23.57
CA ALA A 125 -17.71 -1.20 22.64
C ALA A 125 -18.23 -2.36 21.79
N ALA A 126 -19.05 -3.26 22.36
CA ALA A 126 -19.72 -4.35 21.63
C ALA A 126 -20.72 -3.80 20.59
N LEU A 127 -21.47 -2.74 20.93
CA LEU A 127 -22.34 -2.06 19.98
C LEU A 127 -21.53 -1.46 18.82
N GLY A 128 -20.45 -0.73 19.13
CA GLY A 128 -19.53 -0.18 18.11
C GLY A 128 -18.97 -1.25 17.17
N ALA A 129 -18.56 -2.39 17.70
CA ALA A 129 -18.06 -3.50 16.89
C ALA A 129 -19.14 -4.09 15.97
N ASN A 130 -20.40 -4.18 16.43
CA ASN A 130 -21.50 -4.64 15.57
C ASN A 130 -21.85 -3.59 14.50
N VAL A 131 -21.79 -2.28 14.81
CA VAL A 131 -21.92 -1.21 13.81
C VAL A 131 -20.81 -1.33 12.76
N TYR A 132 -19.57 -1.52 13.20
CA TYR A 132 -18.44 -1.75 12.30
C TYR A 132 -18.65 -2.93 11.35
N TRP A 133 -19.09 -4.05 11.90
CA TRP A 133 -19.43 -5.24 11.14
C TRP A 133 -20.55 -4.98 10.11
N GLY A 134 -21.60 -4.23 10.52
CA GLY A 134 -22.67 -3.79 9.64
C GLY A 134 -22.17 -2.90 8.50
N LEU A 135 -21.32 -1.91 8.80
CA LEU A 135 -20.67 -1.04 7.80
C LEU A 135 -19.78 -1.84 6.84
N GLY A 136 -19.16 -2.92 7.33
CA GLY A 136 -18.43 -3.90 6.54
C GLY A 136 -19.32 -4.85 5.71
N ARG A 137 -20.64 -4.60 5.66
CA ARG A 137 -21.63 -5.43 4.97
C ARG A 137 -21.65 -6.88 5.44
N LEU A 138 -21.39 -7.11 6.72
CA LEU A 138 -21.43 -8.43 7.37
C LEU A 138 -20.47 -9.47 6.74
N ARG A 139 -19.43 -9.00 6.04
CA ARG A 139 -18.53 -9.88 5.27
C ARG A 139 -17.52 -10.63 6.12
N THR A 140 -17.23 -10.11 7.31
CA THR A 140 -16.32 -10.74 8.27
C THR A 140 -17.08 -11.53 9.32
N ILE A 141 -16.38 -12.34 10.10
CA ILE A 141 -16.98 -13.08 11.23
C ILE A 141 -17.53 -12.08 12.24
N ARG A 142 -18.76 -12.34 12.71
CA ARG A 142 -19.46 -11.46 13.65
C ARG A 142 -18.64 -11.21 14.92
N PRO A 143 -18.57 -9.95 15.39
CA PRO A 143 -17.93 -9.61 16.65
C PRO A 143 -18.53 -10.32 17.85
N ARG A 144 -17.71 -10.58 18.86
CA ARG A 144 -18.12 -11.22 20.12
C ARG A 144 -17.53 -10.50 21.31
N HIS A 145 -18.36 -10.27 22.31
CA HIS A 145 -17.86 -9.85 23.62
C HIS A 145 -17.15 -11.05 24.29
N ARG A 146 -16.00 -10.79 24.92
CA ARG A 146 -15.21 -11.76 25.66
C ARG A 146 -15.05 -11.31 27.11
N SER A 147 -15.47 -12.18 28.04
CA SER A 147 -15.25 -11.94 29.46
C SER A 147 -13.75 -12.06 29.80
N LYS A 148 -13.34 -11.45 30.92
CA LYS A 148 -11.99 -11.55 31.45
C LYS A 148 -11.50 -13.00 31.55
N SER A 149 -12.34 -13.91 32.07
CA SER A 149 -12.01 -15.34 32.21
C SER A 149 -11.84 -16.01 30.84
N THR A 150 -12.66 -15.63 29.88
CA THR A 150 -12.54 -16.16 28.50
C THR A 150 -11.24 -15.68 27.83
N ILE A 151 -10.87 -14.41 28.00
CA ILE A 151 -9.61 -13.86 27.48
C ILE A 151 -8.42 -14.60 28.10
N HIS A 152 -8.40 -14.75 29.43
CA HIS A 152 -7.32 -15.46 30.12
C HIS A 152 -7.13 -16.91 29.61
N ARG A 153 -8.23 -17.58 29.26
CA ARG A 153 -8.17 -18.94 28.73
C ARG A 153 -7.72 -19.00 27.27
N LEU A 154 -8.20 -18.08 26.42
CA LEU A 154 -7.90 -18.07 24.99
C LEU A 154 -6.50 -17.49 24.69
N GLU A 155 -6.11 -16.49 25.46
CA GLU A 155 -4.89 -15.72 25.28
C GLU A 155 -4.10 -15.63 26.61
N PRO A 156 -3.46 -16.72 27.06
CA PRO A 156 -2.77 -16.76 28.35
C PRO A 156 -1.66 -15.72 28.50
N ALA A 157 -1.08 -15.25 27.39
CA ALA A 157 -0.06 -14.21 27.37
C ALA A 157 -0.61 -12.80 27.69
N VAL A 158 -1.93 -12.61 27.61
CA VAL A 158 -2.55 -11.32 27.93
C VAL A 158 -2.69 -11.17 29.44
N ALA A 159 -2.05 -10.14 30.01
CA ALA A 159 -2.22 -9.80 31.42
C ALA A 159 -3.68 -9.36 31.67
N THR A 160 -4.42 -10.16 32.42
CA THR A 160 -5.84 -9.90 32.67
C THR A 160 -6.10 -9.07 33.96
N ALA A 161 -5.05 -8.73 34.73
CA ALA A 161 -5.18 -7.83 35.87
C ALA A 161 -5.57 -6.44 35.34
N GLY A 162 -6.63 -5.84 35.91
CA GLY A 162 -7.07 -4.50 35.48
C GLY A 162 -7.89 -4.40 34.20
N ILE A 163 -8.32 -5.53 33.60
CA ILE A 163 -9.23 -5.49 32.45
C ILE A 163 -10.70 -5.79 32.88
N ARG A 164 -11.65 -5.23 32.10
CA ARG A 164 -13.09 -5.44 32.26
C ARG A 164 -13.65 -6.51 31.31
N GLY A 165 -12.88 -6.92 30.31
CA GLY A 165 -13.26 -7.82 29.22
C GLY A 165 -12.63 -7.35 27.91
N GLY A 166 -13.18 -7.79 26.80
CA GLY A 166 -12.72 -7.41 25.47
C GLY A 166 -13.75 -7.64 24.38
N ILE A 167 -13.45 -7.13 23.23
CA ILE A 167 -14.22 -7.35 22.00
C ILE A 167 -13.33 -8.06 21.00
N GLU A 168 -13.77 -9.24 20.61
CA GLU A 168 -13.18 -9.98 19.51
C GLU A 168 -13.90 -9.59 18.22
N TYR A 169 -13.17 -9.06 17.26
CA TYR A 169 -13.69 -8.65 15.95
C TYR A 169 -12.75 -9.12 14.84
N SER A 170 -13.19 -9.07 13.60
CA SER A 170 -12.36 -9.43 12.46
C SER A 170 -11.99 -8.22 11.64
N ASP A 171 -10.76 -8.27 11.17
CA ASP A 171 -10.25 -7.45 10.08
C ASP A 171 -9.41 -8.35 9.17
N TYR A 172 -8.66 -7.78 8.23
CA TYR A 172 -7.81 -8.56 7.35
C TYR A 172 -6.34 -8.27 7.61
N LEU A 173 -5.51 -9.27 7.33
CA LEU A 173 -4.06 -9.21 7.45
C LEU A 173 -3.44 -9.72 6.14
N LEU A 174 -2.35 -9.13 5.72
CA LEU A 174 -1.51 -9.70 4.66
C LEU A 174 -0.86 -11.00 5.16
N ALA A 175 -0.96 -12.06 4.37
CA ALA A 175 -0.47 -13.39 4.76
C ALA A 175 1.05 -13.42 4.96
N ASP A 176 1.78 -12.65 4.15
CA ASP A 176 3.23 -12.52 4.26
C ASP A 176 3.58 -11.17 4.92
N ASN A 177 3.93 -10.18 4.09
CA ASN A 177 4.19 -8.81 4.55
C ASN A 177 3.87 -7.80 3.45
N ASP A 178 3.83 -6.51 3.84
CA ASP A 178 3.55 -5.42 2.92
C ASP A 178 4.59 -5.29 1.81
N SER A 179 5.88 -5.50 2.10
CA SER A 179 6.95 -5.38 1.10
C SER A 179 6.75 -6.37 -0.04
N ARG A 180 6.38 -7.60 0.27
CA ARG A 180 6.08 -8.60 -0.75
C ARG A 180 4.86 -8.22 -1.57
N PHE A 181 3.82 -7.73 -0.92
CA PHE A 181 2.61 -7.28 -1.62
C PHE A 181 2.92 -6.12 -2.56
N VAL A 182 3.71 -5.14 -2.13
CA VAL A 182 4.17 -4.02 -2.98
C VAL A 182 5.01 -4.52 -4.15
N SER A 183 5.95 -5.44 -3.90
CA SER A 183 6.80 -6.02 -4.96
C SER A 183 5.96 -6.76 -6.01
N GLU A 184 4.93 -7.49 -5.60
CA GLU A 184 3.99 -8.14 -6.53
C GLU A 184 3.23 -7.12 -7.39
N LEU A 185 2.82 -5.97 -6.81
CA LEU A 185 2.17 -4.89 -7.57
C LEU A 185 3.13 -4.24 -8.57
N VAL A 186 4.42 -4.08 -8.22
CA VAL A 186 5.46 -3.57 -9.14
C VAL A 186 5.67 -4.54 -10.30
N ILE A 187 5.78 -5.84 -10.02
CA ILE A 187 5.90 -6.88 -11.05
C ILE A 187 4.65 -6.89 -11.96
N ASP A 188 3.47 -6.73 -11.39
CA ASP A 188 2.24 -6.66 -12.19
C ASP A 188 2.19 -5.38 -13.04
N ALA A 189 2.69 -4.24 -12.54
CA ALA A 189 2.83 -3.01 -13.34
C ALA A 189 3.77 -3.25 -14.55
N GLU A 190 4.90 -3.92 -14.32
CA GLU A 190 5.84 -4.28 -15.39
C GLU A 190 5.21 -5.21 -16.44
N ARG A 191 4.44 -6.20 -16.01
CA ARG A 191 3.66 -7.08 -16.91
C ARG A 191 2.65 -6.31 -17.76
N HIS A 192 2.16 -5.17 -17.28
CA HIS A 192 1.30 -4.26 -18.02
C HIS A 192 2.07 -3.19 -18.82
N GLY A 193 3.40 -3.34 -18.93
CA GLY A 193 4.25 -2.50 -19.76
C GLY A 193 4.83 -1.27 -19.08
N ALA A 194 4.71 -1.14 -17.75
CA ALA A 194 5.46 -0.12 -17.03
C ALA A 194 6.96 -0.41 -17.06
N VAL A 195 7.77 0.63 -17.16
CA VAL A 195 9.23 0.56 -17.00
C VAL A 195 9.56 0.86 -15.55
N VAL A 196 10.11 -0.10 -14.83
CA VAL A 196 10.36 0.02 -13.40
C VAL A 196 11.86 -0.06 -13.11
N ALA A 197 12.35 0.80 -12.20
CA ALA A 197 13.73 0.75 -11.75
C ALA A 197 13.86 1.17 -10.29
N ASN A 198 14.49 0.31 -9.48
CA ASN A 198 14.95 0.64 -8.14
C ASN A 198 16.39 1.16 -8.17
N TYR A 199 16.87 1.71 -7.05
CA TYR A 199 18.16 2.40 -6.94
C TYR A 199 18.36 3.52 -7.96
N VAL A 200 17.25 4.17 -8.35
CA VAL A 200 17.23 5.34 -9.24
C VAL A 200 16.61 6.51 -8.49
N LYS A 201 17.45 7.48 -8.16
CA LYS A 201 17.05 8.67 -7.39
C LYS A 201 16.70 9.83 -8.33
N LEU A 202 15.59 10.49 -8.09
CA LEU A 202 15.31 11.79 -8.69
C LEU A 202 16.19 12.86 -8.04
N GLU A 203 17.02 13.54 -8.83
CA GLU A 203 17.85 14.67 -8.36
C GLU A 203 17.13 16.00 -8.57
N SER A 204 16.49 16.20 -9.72
CA SER A 204 15.69 17.39 -10.01
C SER A 204 14.58 17.09 -11.02
N ALA A 205 13.53 17.90 -10.99
CA ALA A 205 12.45 17.86 -11.97
C ALA A 205 12.02 19.28 -12.34
N GLU A 206 12.00 19.59 -13.63
CA GLU A 206 11.63 20.89 -14.16
C GLU A 206 10.47 20.76 -15.15
N LEU A 207 9.44 21.59 -14.98
CA LEU A 207 8.34 21.66 -15.91
C LEU A 207 8.70 22.66 -17.03
N GLY A 208 8.96 22.14 -18.22
CA GLY A 208 9.12 22.93 -19.45
C GLY A 208 7.75 23.28 -20.06
N THR A 209 7.71 23.38 -21.38
CA THR A 209 6.45 23.66 -22.13
C THR A 209 5.53 22.43 -22.15
N GLY A 210 4.92 22.10 -20.99
CA GLY A 210 3.98 20.97 -20.86
C GLY A 210 4.63 19.58 -20.76
N VAL A 211 5.94 19.52 -20.47
CA VAL A 211 6.70 18.30 -20.28
C VAL A 211 7.59 18.45 -19.05
N TRP A 212 7.55 17.48 -18.19
CA TRP A 212 8.52 17.34 -17.10
C TRP A 212 9.82 16.76 -17.63
N ASN A 213 10.93 17.43 -17.36
CA ASN A 213 12.28 16.95 -17.57
C ASN A 213 12.86 16.56 -16.20
N LEU A 214 13.32 15.33 -16.07
CA LEU A 214 13.81 14.78 -14.83
C LEU A 214 15.29 14.44 -14.97
N ALA A 215 16.11 14.89 -14.02
CA ALA A 215 17.46 14.40 -13.85
C ALA A 215 17.43 13.23 -12.85
N LEU A 216 17.81 12.05 -13.30
CA LEU A 216 17.82 10.81 -12.53
C LEU A 216 19.26 10.35 -12.30
N ARG A 217 19.54 9.79 -11.13
CA ARG A 217 20.83 9.20 -10.79
C ARG A 217 20.67 7.70 -10.50
N ASP A 218 21.39 6.88 -11.23
CA ASP A 218 21.61 5.47 -10.85
C ASP A 218 22.55 5.41 -9.65
N ARG A 219 22.04 5.00 -8.51
CA ARG A 219 22.80 4.88 -7.25
C ARG A 219 23.80 3.72 -7.25
N SER A 220 23.62 2.74 -8.13
CA SER A 220 24.53 1.59 -8.23
C SER A 220 25.84 1.95 -8.93
N THR A 221 25.77 2.82 -9.96
CA THR A 221 26.92 3.23 -10.75
C THR A 221 27.35 4.67 -10.48
N GLY A 222 26.47 5.51 -9.91
CA GLY A 222 26.66 6.94 -9.74
C GLY A 222 26.40 7.76 -11.00
N SER A 223 26.05 7.13 -12.13
CA SER A 223 25.76 7.82 -13.39
C SER A 223 24.44 8.58 -13.34
N THR A 224 24.37 9.68 -14.08
CA THR A 224 23.15 10.47 -14.23
C THR A 224 22.63 10.37 -15.66
N PHE A 225 21.31 10.40 -15.81
CA PHE A 225 20.63 10.40 -17.09
C PHE A 225 19.33 11.19 -17.00
N GLU A 226 18.78 11.54 -18.15
CA GLU A 226 17.53 12.31 -18.24
C GLU A 226 16.35 11.41 -18.59
N ALA A 227 15.19 11.78 -18.09
CA ALA A 227 13.91 11.17 -18.47
C ALA A 227 12.86 12.27 -18.65
N SER A 228 11.79 11.98 -19.42
CA SER A 228 10.74 12.96 -19.66
C SER A 228 9.33 12.35 -19.58
N ALA A 229 8.38 13.14 -19.05
CA ALA A 229 6.99 12.74 -18.93
C ALA A 229 6.02 13.91 -19.08
N GLN A 230 4.79 13.61 -19.48
CA GLN A 230 3.72 14.62 -19.48
C GLN A 230 3.25 14.94 -18.06
N VAL A 231 3.22 13.91 -17.18
CA VAL A 231 2.79 14.03 -15.79
C VAL A 231 3.86 13.44 -14.86
N LEU A 232 4.13 14.13 -13.77
CA LEU A 232 4.96 13.64 -12.67
C LEU A 232 4.09 13.33 -11.46
N VAL A 233 4.14 12.11 -10.96
CA VAL A 233 3.46 11.67 -9.73
C VAL A 233 4.50 11.53 -8.62
N ASN A 234 4.39 12.37 -7.61
CA ASN A 234 5.23 12.28 -6.41
C ASN A 234 4.57 11.35 -5.39
N ALA A 235 5.10 10.13 -5.26
CA ALA A 235 4.69 9.11 -4.32
C ALA A 235 5.81 8.76 -3.32
N ALA A 236 6.76 9.67 -3.08
CA ALA A 236 7.93 9.48 -2.24
C ALA A 236 7.65 9.39 -0.73
N GLY A 237 6.36 9.26 -0.33
CA GLY A 237 5.97 9.08 1.06
C GLY A 237 6.46 10.20 1.98
N PRO A 238 7.15 9.88 3.10
CA PRO A 238 7.69 10.91 4.01
C PRO A 238 8.70 11.85 3.36
N LEU A 239 9.30 11.45 2.24
CA LEU A 239 10.30 12.25 1.51
C LEU A 239 9.68 13.11 0.40
N VAL A 240 8.36 13.24 0.37
CA VAL A 240 7.62 14.00 -0.66
C VAL A 240 8.12 15.45 -0.83
N SER A 241 8.54 16.11 0.24
CA SER A 241 9.09 17.47 0.22
C SER A 241 10.47 17.56 -0.43
N ASN A 242 11.19 16.46 -0.58
CA ASN A 242 12.52 16.41 -1.19
C ASN A 242 12.44 16.23 -2.71
N VAL A 243 11.23 16.03 -3.24
CA VAL A 243 10.95 15.87 -4.67
C VAL A 243 10.41 17.19 -5.18
N GLY A 244 11.23 17.97 -5.89
CA GLY A 244 10.77 19.18 -6.55
C GLY A 244 11.25 20.51 -5.94
N THR A 245 12.34 20.49 -5.19
CA THR A 245 13.12 21.71 -4.84
C THR A 245 14.38 21.81 -5.67
#